data_0ce8b9ccec11235103392addf3b2220d
#
_entry.id   0ce8b9ccec11235103392addf3b2220d
#
_cell.length_a   1.000
_cell.length_b   1.000
_cell.length_c   1.000
_cell.angle_alpha   90.00
_cell.angle_beta   90.00
_cell.angle_gamma   90.00
#
_symmetry.space_group_name_H-M   'P 1'
#
loop_
_entity.id
_entity.type
_entity.pdbx_description
1 polymer ?
#
loop_
_entity_poly.entity_id
_entity_poly.type
_entity_poly.pdbx_seq_one_letter_code
_entity_poly.pdbx_strand_id
1 'polypeptide(L)'
;MLALRIVRSAAVLAGMFALPSISIAEDNFPPKVERACGGDARRLCPSDRPGTPGMRYCMEAKQNYFSKSCKRALEDSGIAPRGYFTRR
;
A
#
# COMPACT_ATOMS: atom_id res chain seq x y z
N MET A 1 45.00 10.88 2.90
CA MET A 1 44.60 10.27 1.86
C MET A 1 43.72 9.12 2.04
N LEU A 2 44.02 8.32 2.75
CA LEU A 2 43.20 7.22 2.96
C LEU A 2 41.90 7.58 3.47
N ALA A 3 41.84 8.30 4.37
CA ALA A 3 40.57 8.68 4.89
C ALA A 3 39.48 8.89 3.91
N LEU A 4 39.71 9.57 2.98
CA LEU A 4 38.74 9.78 2.06
C LEU A 4 37.98 8.63 1.67
N ARG A 5 38.53 7.66 1.39
CA ARG A 5 37.85 6.58 0.90
C ARG A 5 36.74 6.25 1.73
N ILE A 6 36.84 6.18 2.82
CA ILE A 6 35.84 5.90 3.71
C ILE A 6 34.66 6.65 3.47
N VAL A 7 34.79 7.80 3.36
CA VAL A 7 33.69 8.59 3.07
C VAL A 7 32.75 8.06 2.10
N ARG A 8 33.14 7.73 1.07
CA ARG A 8 32.25 7.25 0.11
C ARG A 8 31.41 6.21 0.57
N SER A 9 31.84 5.37 1.25
CA SER A 9 31.01 4.27 1.62
C SER A 9 29.82 4.78 2.30
N ALA A 10 29.95 5.64 3.12
CA ALA A 10 28.81 6.18 3.79
C ALA A 10 27.77 6.62 2.82
N ALA A 11 28.13 7.30 1.95
CA ALA A 11 27.17 7.78 0.99
C ALA A 11 26.36 6.66 0.48
N VAL A 12 26.92 5.68 0.16
CA VAL A 12 26.24 4.57 -0.36
C VAL A 12 25.16 4.15 0.53
N LEU A 13 25.38 3.91 1.67
CA LEU A 13 24.37 3.51 2.53
C LEU A 13 23.25 4.41 2.51
N ALA A 14 23.46 5.54 2.64
CA ALA A 14 22.38 6.47 2.59
C ALA A 14 21.48 6.12 1.46
N GLY A 15 22.00 5.86 0.43
CA GLY A 15 21.19 5.55 -0.70
C GLY A 15 20.22 4.47 -0.44
N MET A 16 20.57 3.48 0.07
CA MET A 16 19.71 2.44 0.26
C MET A 16 18.56 2.72 1.03
N PHE A 17 18.64 3.30 2.02
CA PHE A 17 17.52 3.54 2.78
C PHE A 17 16.50 4.15 2.06
N ALA A 18 16.76 5.03 1.48
CA ALA A 18 15.77 5.71 0.76
C ALA A 18 14.78 4.86 0.21
N LEU A 19 15.12 4.17 -0.55
CA LEU A 19 14.15 3.42 -1.18
C LEU A 19 13.06 2.81 -0.61
N PRO A 20 13.19 2.09 -0.01
CA PRO A 20 12.12 1.30 0.39
C PRO A 20 10.93 2.04 0.68
N SER A 21 10.79 2.15 1.50
CA SER A 21 9.68 2.76 1.86
C SER A 21 8.85 3.42 1.04
N ILE A 22 9.17 4.14 0.73
CA ILE A 22 8.40 4.86 0.02
C ILE A 22 7.29 4.42 -0.50
N SER A 23 7.44 3.60 -0.98
CA SER A 23 6.35 3.08 -1.58
C SER A 23 5.16 3.59 -1.25
N ILE A 24 5.13 3.86 -0.53
CA ILE A 24 4.12 4.27 -0.25
C ILE A 24 3.21 4.62 -1.03
N ALA A 25 3.57 4.70 -1.89
CA ALA A 25 2.73 4.81 -2.86
C ALA A 25 1.47 4.71 -2.37
N GLU A 26 1.51 4.36 -1.59
CA GLU A 26 0.42 4.33 -1.02
C GLU A 26 -0.78 4.83 -1.49
N ASP A 27 -0.89 5.76 -1.74
CA ASP A 27 -2.14 6.30 -2.10
C ASP A 27 -2.60 6.09 -3.46
N ASN A 28 -1.78 5.65 -4.28
CA ASN A 28 -2.24 5.48 -5.61
C ASN A 28 -2.49 4.07 -5.96
N PHE A 29 -3.71 3.68 -6.03
CA PHE A 29 -4.03 2.33 -6.42
C PHE A 29 -4.33 2.28 -7.90
N PRO A 30 -4.14 1.15 -8.52
CA PRO A 30 -4.49 0.99 -9.93
C PRO A 30 -5.97 1.29 -10.13
N PRO A 31 -6.34 1.81 -11.26
CA PRO A 31 -7.74 2.13 -11.52
C PRO A 31 -8.69 0.97 -11.28
N LYS A 32 -8.25 -0.23 -11.57
CA LYS A 32 -9.05 -1.39 -11.36
C LYS A 32 -9.40 -1.54 -9.89
N VAL A 33 -8.47 -1.31 -9.01
CA VAL A 33 -8.71 -1.44 -7.61
C VAL A 33 -9.61 -0.30 -7.14
N GLU A 34 -9.39 0.89 -7.65
CA GLU A 34 -10.22 2.00 -7.26
C GLU A 34 -11.68 1.78 -7.65
N ARG A 35 -11.90 1.25 -8.82
CA ARG A 35 -13.26 1.00 -9.25
C ARG A 35 -13.91 -0.10 -8.42
N ALA A 36 -13.16 -1.13 -8.11
CA ALA A 36 -13.72 -2.25 -7.37
C ALA A 36 -13.91 -1.97 -5.91
N CYS A 37 -13.05 -1.13 -5.33
CA CYS A 37 -13.07 -0.89 -3.90
C CYS A 37 -13.64 0.45 -3.47
N GLY A 38 -13.93 1.31 -4.42
CA GLY A 38 -14.41 2.64 -4.08
C GLY A 38 -15.72 2.62 -3.30
N GLY A 39 -16.61 1.75 -3.67
CA GLY A 39 -17.87 1.64 -2.96
C GLY A 39 -17.66 1.12 -1.55
N ASP A 40 -16.74 0.20 -1.39
CA ASP A 40 -16.44 -0.33 -0.07
C ASP A 40 -15.84 0.77 0.80
N ALA A 41 -14.98 1.59 0.25
CA ALA A 41 -14.38 2.65 1.01
C ALA A 41 -15.45 3.62 1.52
N ARG A 42 -16.38 3.97 0.68
CA ARG A 42 -17.42 4.88 1.09
C ARG A 42 -18.37 4.26 2.12
N ARG A 43 -18.62 2.99 1.95
CA ARG A 43 -19.53 2.31 2.84
C ARG A 43 -18.90 2.01 4.19
N LEU A 44 -17.66 1.57 4.20
CA LEU A 44 -17.01 1.16 5.42
C LEU A 44 -16.29 2.28 6.15
N CYS A 45 -15.80 3.24 5.42
CA CYS A 45 -14.98 4.31 5.99
C CYS A 45 -15.47 5.68 5.54
N PRO A 46 -16.71 6.00 5.82
CA PRO A 46 -17.30 7.23 5.32
C PRO A 46 -16.67 8.52 5.84
N SER A 47 -16.00 8.44 6.96
CA SER A 47 -15.40 9.63 7.52
C SER A 47 -14.00 9.92 7.05
N ASP A 48 -13.44 9.03 6.26
CA ASP A 48 -12.08 9.21 5.81
C ASP A 48 -12.03 9.63 4.37
N ARG A 49 -11.01 10.40 4.01
CA ARG A 49 -10.88 10.83 2.65
C ARG A 49 -10.01 9.91 1.88
N PRO A 50 -10.29 9.69 0.61
CA PRO A 50 -9.48 8.84 -0.23
C PRO A 50 -8.04 9.31 -0.25
N GLY A 51 -7.11 8.39 -0.25
CA GLY A 51 -5.71 8.74 -0.36
C GLY A 51 -5.07 9.19 0.93
N THR A 52 -5.73 9.05 2.06
CA THR A 52 -5.16 9.47 3.32
C THR A 52 -4.77 8.27 4.15
N PRO A 53 -3.86 8.45 5.09
CA PRO A 53 -3.50 7.36 5.98
C PRO A 53 -4.69 6.87 6.79
N GLY A 54 -5.60 7.77 7.16
CA GLY A 54 -6.78 7.36 7.90
C GLY A 54 -7.62 6.40 7.10
N MET A 55 -7.81 6.67 5.83
CA MET A 55 -8.58 5.79 4.97
C MET A 55 -7.88 4.43 4.90
N ARG A 56 -6.55 4.42 4.78
CA ARG A 56 -5.84 3.17 4.68
C ARG A 56 -6.00 2.36 5.95
N TYR A 57 -5.84 2.96 7.11
CA TYR A 57 -5.99 2.23 8.34
C TYR A 57 -7.43 1.72 8.51
N CYS A 58 -8.38 2.53 8.15
CA CYS A 58 -9.77 2.12 8.28
C CYS A 58 -10.06 0.95 7.37
N MET A 59 -9.61 1.00 6.14
CA MET A 59 -9.84 -0.08 5.19
C MET A 59 -9.16 -1.36 5.65
N GLU A 60 -7.96 -1.26 6.18
CA GLU A 60 -7.29 -2.44 6.67
C GLU A 60 -8.06 -3.07 7.83
N ALA A 61 -8.58 -2.25 8.70
CA ALA A 61 -9.32 -2.78 9.82
C ALA A 61 -10.61 -3.45 9.40
N LYS A 62 -11.17 -3.03 8.29
CA LYS A 62 -12.43 -3.57 7.85
C LYS A 62 -12.35 -4.45 6.62
N GLN A 63 -11.16 -4.94 6.34
CA GLN A 63 -10.96 -5.69 5.11
C GLN A 63 -11.81 -6.93 4.99
N ASN A 64 -12.22 -7.52 6.09
CA ASN A 64 -13.05 -8.71 5.99
C ASN A 64 -14.43 -8.40 5.43
N TYR A 65 -14.81 -7.15 5.43
CA TYR A 65 -16.12 -6.78 4.92
C TYR A 65 -16.08 -6.24 3.49
N PHE A 66 -14.96 -6.36 2.82
CA PHE A 66 -14.87 -5.91 1.44
C PHE A 66 -15.73 -6.78 0.54
N SER A 67 -16.20 -6.22 -0.52
CA SER A 67 -16.97 -6.97 -1.51
C SER A 67 -16.05 -7.95 -2.19
N LYS A 68 -16.62 -8.97 -2.80
CA LYS A 68 -15.83 -9.94 -3.51
C LYS A 68 -15.03 -9.31 -4.62
N SER A 69 -15.61 -8.37 -5.33
CA SER A 69 -14.89 -7.75 -6.43
C SER A 69 -13.70 -6.94 -5.92
N CYS A 70 -13.84 -6.29 -4.76
CA CYS A 70 -12.73 -5.54 -4.21
C CYS A 70 -11.62 -6.50 -3.78
N LYS A 71 -11.97 -7.59 -3.11
CA LYS A 71 -10.99 -8.55 -2.67
C LYS A 71 -10.24 -9.14 -3.86
N ARG A 72 -10.97 -9.46 -4.91
CA ARG A 72 -10.35 -10.03 -6.09
C ARG A 72 -9.43 -9.03 -6.78
N ALA A 73 -9.84 -7.78 -6.86
CA ALA A 73 -9.00 -6.77 -7.49
C ALA A 73 -7.71 -6.57 -6.71
N LEU A 74 -7.78 -6.62 -5.38
CA LEU A 74 -6.58 -6.46 -4.58
C LEU A 74 -5.63 -7.63 -4.79
N GLU A 75 -6.14 -8.83 -4.92
CA GLU A 75 -5.28 -9.97 -5.16
C GLU A 75 -4.73 -9.94 -6.58
N ASP A 76 -5.55 -9.61 -7.54
CA ASP A 76 -5.10 -9.59 -8.93
C ASP A 76 -4.03 -8.55 -9.18
N SER A 77 -4.05 -7.45 -8.45
CA SER A 77 -3.06 -6.43 -8.65
C SER A 77 -1.86 -6.59 -7.73
N GLY A 78 -1.82 -7.63 -6.93
CA GLY A 78 -0.67 -7.88 -6.09
C GLY A 78 -0.62 -7.09 -4.81
N ILE A 79 -1.63 -6.29 -4.53
CA ILE A 79 -1.66 -5.53 -3.30
C ILE A 79 -1.91 -6.49 -2.15
N ALA A 80 -2.71 -7.50 -2.36
CA ALA A 80 -2.85 -8.57 -1.39
C ALA A 80 -2.29 -9.83 -2.03
N PRO A 81 -1.72 -10.72 -1.26
CA PRO A 81 -1.20 -11.97 -1.81
C PRO A 81 -2.33 -12.80 -2.37
N ARG A 82 -2.05 -13.53 -3.40
CA ARG A 82 -3.05 -14.36 -4.00
C ARG A 82 -3.61 -15.33 -3.01
N GLY A 83 -4.88 -15.44 -2.92
CA GLY A 83 -5.53 -16.33 -1.98
C GLY A 83 -5.68 -15.77 -0.58
N TYR A 84 -5.22 -14.56 -0.37
CA TYR A 84 -5.26 -13.96 0.95
C TYR A 84 -6.66 -13.92 1.52
N PHE A 85 -7.61 -13.48 0.75
CA PHE A 85 -8.97 -13.40 1.23
C PHE A 85 -9.71 -14.72 1.20
N THR A 86 -9.37 -15.58 0.29
CA THR A 86 -10.08 -16.84 0.19
C THR A 86 -9.61 -17.86 1.18
N ARG A 87 -8.43 -17.73 1.70
CA ARG A 87 -7.96 -18.67 2.65
C ARG A 87 -8.53 -18.44 3.99
N ARG A 88 -9.20 -17.42 4.23
CA ARG A 88 -9.78 -17.18 5.51
C ARG A 88 -11.15 -17.68 5.59
#